data_1c100ba8573c55544a10991cab63b084
#
_entry.id   1c100ba8573c55544a10991cab63b084
#
_cell.length_a   1.000
_cell.length_b   1.000
_cell.length_c   1.000
_cell.angle_alpha   90.00
_cell.angle_beta   90.00
_cell.angle_gamma   90.00
#
_symmetry.space_group_name_H-M   'P 1'
#
loop_
_entity.id
_entity.type
_entity.pdbx_description
1 polymer ?
#
loop_
_entity_poly.entity_id
_entity_poly.type
_entity_poly.pdbx_seq_one_letter_code
_entity_poly.pdbx_strand_id
1 'polypeptide(L)'
;EECAQITQELFADRSRGRAALQYDTTVGLRDLRQELLTHMARLEGVDAGKLGFTAEQIILTTGSQQALYLVGDALVDPGDIVIAANPSYFVYTGTLSSLGANVMAVPMDEDGMDVEAVANLLARLERERKLDRVKLVYCTSYFDNPTGLTLSLDRRRRLLEIVRGYSKHHRILIQEDAAYRELRYDGPALPSIKAMDPENRYTIISNTFSKPFAPGLKLGYTAMPDDLLHAVLQQKGNHDFGSANLTQHIALQAMRDGTYSSHVDVLVASYRAKRDAILKALDRYMPKDPSLSWTHPHGGLYVWVTLPERIDTSRQSTMFQACIANGVMYVPGEYCFQPDESGKIPRHHLRLSFGQVNPNQIEPGIERLAKVVAEEMSCQLPVASCQ
;
A
#
# COMPACT_ATOMS: atom_id res chain seq x y z
N GLU A 1 9.78 -22.46 8.69
CA GLU A 1 10.19 -23.22 9.89
C GLU A 1 9.58 -22.63 11.16
N GLU A 2 9.71 -21.33 11.42
CA GLU A 2 9.24 -20.63 12.62
C GLU A 2 7.72 -20.79 12.85
N CYS A 3 6.89 -20.55 11.84
CA CYS A 3 5.44 -20.76 11.95
C CYS A 3 5.08 -22.24 12.26
N ALA A 4 5.84 -23.20 11.75
CA ALA A 4 5.62 -24.61 12.04
C ALA A 4 5.94 -24.93 13.50
N GLN A 5 7.03 -24.41 14.01
CA GLN A 5 7.41 -24.56 15.42
C GLN A 5 6.35 -23.93 16.35
N ILE A 6 5.95 -22.68 16.09
CA ILE A 6 4.89 -22.00 16.86
C ILE A 6 3.60 -22.82 16.84
N THR A 7 3.24 -23.39 15.68
CA THR A 7 2.03 -24.21 15.56
C THR A 7 2.13 -25.51 16.37
N GLN A 8 3.30 -26.17 16.39
CA GLN A 8 3.55 -27.37 17.21
C GLN A 8 3.43 -27.03 18.72
N GLU A 9 4.06 -25.97 19.16
CA GLU A 9 3.99 -25.50 20.58
C GLU A 9 2.56 -25.13 20.98
N LEU A 10 1.80 -24.45 20.09
CA LEU A 10 0.41 -24.11 20.31
C LEU A 10 -0.46 -25.34 20.52
N PHE A 11 -0.29 -26.39 19.72
CA PHE A 11 -1.07 -27.61 19.81
C PHE A 11 -0.56 -28.60 20.86
N ALA A 12 0.68 -28.47 21.33
CA ALA A 12 1.19 -29.24 22.47
C ALA A 12 0.44 -28.86 23.76
N ASP A 13 0.01 -27.61 23.91
CA ASP A 13 -0.93 -27.19 24.95
C ASP A 13 -2.38 -27.39 24.48
N ARG A 14 -3.02 -28.40 25.04
CA ARG A 14 -4.41 -28.77 24.67
C ARG A 14 -5.40 -27.63 24.84
N SER A 15 -5.24 -26.77 25.84
CA SER A 15 -6.15 -25.65 26.10
C SER A 15 -5.97 -24.55 25.03
N ARG A 16 -4.73 -24.17 24.76
CA ARG A 16 -4.37 -23.19 23.74
C ARG A 16 -4.77 -23.66 22.34
N GLY A 17 -4.47 -24.93 22.01
CA GLY A 17 -4.83 -25.48 20.71
C GLY A 17 -6.36 -25.51 20.49
N ARG A 18 -7.15 -25.86 21.52
CA ARG A 18 -8.63 -25.78 21.44
C ARG A 18 -9.12 -24.34 21.26
N ALA A 19 -8.55 -23.38 21.98
CA ALA A 19 -8.90 -21.97 21.83
C ALA A 19 -8.61 -21.46 20.42
N ALA A 20 -7.45 -21.79 19.86
CA ALA A 20 -7.04 -21.38 18.52
C ALA A 20 -7.93 -21.95 17.39
N LEU A 21 -8.58 -23.10 17.62
CA LEU A 21 -9.49 -23.74 16.66
C LEU A 21 -10.97 -23.35 16.87
N GLN A 22 -11.28 -22.53 17.87
CA GLN A 22 -12.62 -22.05 18.13
C GLN A 22 -12.88 -20.71 17.44
N TYR A 23 -14.14 -20.34 17.30
CA TYR A 23 -14.51 -18.97 16.96
C TYR A 23 -14.04 -17.99 18.03
N ASP A 24 -13.62 -16.81 17.58
CA ASP A 24 -13.36 -15.66 18.43
C ASP A 24 -14.35 -14.53 18.06
N THR A 25 -14.17 -13.35 18.62
CA THR A 25 -15.00 -12.19 18.35
C THR A 25 -14.75 -11.62 16.95
N THR A 26 -15.74 -10.93 16.40
CA THR A 26 -15.62 -10.27 15.09
C THR A 26 -14.48 -9.25 15.04
N VAL A 27 -14.21 -8.57 16.17
CA VAL A 27 -13.11 -7.60 16.25
C VAL A 27 -11.74 -8.29 16.29
N GLY A 28 -11.68 -9.57 16.67
CA GLY A 28 -10.47 -10.39 16.73
C GLY A 28 -9.86 -10.48 18.14
N LEU A 29 -8.88 -11.36 18.28
CA LEU A 29 -8.24 -11.78 19.52
C LEU A 29 -7.74 -10.58 20.34
N ARG A 30 -8.27 -10.43 21.55
CA ARG A 30 -7.97 -9.29 22.44
C ARG A 30 -6.47 -9.15 22.73
N ASP A 31 -5.82 -10.25 23.02
CA ASP A 31 -4.40 -10.27 23.35
C ASP A 31 -3.54 -9.80 22.17
N LEU A 32 -3.89 -10.18 20.94
CA LEU A 32 -3.18 -9.73 19.74
C LEU A 32 -3.43 -8.23 19.51
N ARG A 33 -4.64 -7.73 19.69
CA ARG A 33 -4.94 -6.30 19.58
C ARG A 33 -4.13 -5.47 20.58
N GLN A 34 -3.95 -5.97 21.80
CA GLN A 34 -3.13 -5.32 22.83
C GLN A 34 -1.63 -5.33 22.45
N GLU A 35 -1.13 -6.45 21.92
CA GLU A 35 0.25 -6.56 21.43
C GLU A 35 0.50 -5.63 20.23
N LEU A 36 -0.48 -5.54 19.32
CA LEU A 36 -0.42 -4.63 18.18
C LEU A 36 -0.42 -3.15 18.60
N LEU A 37 -1.18 -2.77 19.64
CA LEU A 37 -1.12 -1.41 20.19
C LEU A 37 0.31 -1.08 20.68
N THR A 38 0.93 -2.01 21.41
CA THR A 38 2.31 -1.87 21.90
C THR A 38 3.30 -1.79 20.73
N HIS A 39 3.11 -2.62 19.72
CA HIS A 39 3.94 -2.62 18.51
C HIS A 39 3.81 -1.30 17.73
N MET A 40 2.59 -0.80 17.52
CA MET A 40 2.35 0.49 16.86
C MET A 40 3.00 1.63 17.64
N ALA A 41 2.91 1.64 18.96
CA ALA A 41 3.58 2.64 19.80
C ALA A 41 5.11 2.61 19.63
N ARG A 42 5.70 1.42 19.56
CA ARG A 42 7.13 1.24 19.29
C ARG A 42 7.53 1.80 17.91
N LEU A 43 6.72 1.55 16.88
CA LEU A 43 6.95 2.10 15.54
C LEU A 43 6.86 3.64 15.50
N GLU A 44 6.05 4.24 16.38
CA GLU A 44 5.95 5.70 16.53
C GLU A 44 7.01 6.28 17.48
N GLY A 45 7.75 5.46 18.22
CA GLY A 45 8.72 5.91 19.22
C GLY A 45 8.08 6.57 20.44
N VAL A 46 6.87 6.17 20.81
CA VAL A 46 6.09 6.72 21.94
C VAL A 46 5.55 5.62 22.84
N ASP A 47 5.09 5.99 24.02
CA ASP A 47 4.32 5.10 24.89
C ASP A 47 2.92 4.85 24.30
N ALA A 48 2.36 3.65 24.50
CA ALA A 48 1.04 3.28 23.96
C ALA A 48 -0.09 4.26 24.35
N GLY A 49 -0.05 4.81 25.57
CA GLY A 49 -1.02 5.81 26.02
C GLY A 49 -0.97 7.16 25.28
N LYS A 50 0.04 7.39 24.43
CA LYS A 50 0.19 8.62 23.65
C LYS A 50 -0.30 8.49 22.19
N LEU A 51 -0.76 7.31 21.77
CA LEU A 51 -1.23 7.08 20.41
C LEU A 51 -2.57 7.76 20.09
N GLY A 52 -3.34 8.20 21.09
CA GLY A 52 -4.68 8.77 20.91
C GLY A 52 -5.78 7.75 20.66
N PHE A 53 -5.47 6.45 20.69
CA PHE A 53 -6.42 5.33 20.60
C PHE A 53 -5.93 4.15 21.44
N THR A 54 -6.80 3.17 21.65
CA THR A 54 -6.55 1.99 22.47
C THR A 54 -6.68 0.70 21.63
N ALA A 55 -6.40 -0.44 22.25
CA ALA A 55 -6.59 -1.74 21.61
C ALA A 55 -8.07 -2.00 21.23
N GLU A 56 -9.02 -1.33 21.86
CA GLU A 56 -10.45 -1.47 21.53
C GLU A 56 -10.79 -0.87 20.16
N GLN A 57 -9.98 0.07 19.67
CA GLN A 57 -10.12 0.70 18.35
C GLN A 57 -9.32 0.00 17.25
N ILE A 58 -8.72 -1.15 17.55
CA ILE A 58 -8.03 -2.01 16.58
C ILE A 58 -8.93 -3.18 16.20
N ILE A 59 -9.14 -3.41 14.91
CA ILE A 59 -9.83 -4.57 14.34
C ILE A 59 -8.84 -5.46 13.60
N LEU A 60 -8.96 -6.78 13.76
CA LEU A 60 -8.20 -7.76 12.98
C LEU A 60 -8.98 -8.14 11.72
N THR A 61 -8.28 -8.25 10.60
CA THR A 61 -8.87 -8.50 9.30
C THR A 61 -8.12 -9.60 8.54
N THR A 62 -8.75 -10.16 7.52
CA THR A 62 -8.13 -11.12 6.60
C THR A 62 -7.22 -10.36 5.61
N GLY A 63 -6.09 -9.86 6.14
CA GLY A 63 -5.19 -8.92 5.47
C GLY A 63 -5.75 -7.49 5.40
N SER A 64 -4.87 -6.51 5.11
CA SER A 64 -5.29 -5.11 4.98
C SER A 64 -6.30 -4.89 3.84
N GLN A 65 -6.31 -5.76 2.82
CA GLN A 65 -7.27 -5.66 1.71
C GLN A 65 -8.72 -5.78 2.18
N GLN A 66 -9.01 -6.65 3.15
CA GLN A 66 -10.35 -6.72 3.73
C GLN A 66 -10.68 -5.44 4.51
N ALA A 67 -9.73 -4.88 5.24
CA ALA A 67 -9.95 -3.60 5.95
C ALA A 67 -10.29 -2.47 4.98
N LEU A 68 -9.52 -2.34 3.88
CA LEU A 68 -9.77 -1.36 2.83
C LEU A 68 -11.17 -1.53 2.21
N TYR A 69 -11.56 -2.78 1.91
CA TYR A 69 -12.90 -3.08 1.41
C TYR A 69 -13.99 -2.68 2.39
N LEU A 70 -13.89 -3.13 3.65
CA LEU A 70 -14.92 -2.89 4.68
C LEU A 70 -15.06 -1.39 5.03
N VAL A 71 -13.97 -0.64 5.04
CA VAL A 71 -14.00 0.82 5.22
C VAL A 71 -14.72 1.48 4.04
N GLY A 72 -14.40 1.06 2.80
CA GLY A 72 -15.10 1.53 1.61
C GLY A 72 -16.59 1.22 1.66
N ASP A 73 -16.95 -0.02 1.96
CA ASP A 73 -18.33 -0.51 2.04
C ASP A 73 -19.15 0.20 3.13
N ALA A 74 -18.51 0.55 4.26
CA ALA A 74 -19.16 1.26 5.36
C ALA A 74 -19.36 2.78 5.11
N LEU A 75 -18.60 3.38 4.20
CA LEU A 75 -18.56 4.84 4.03
C LEU A 75 -19.08 5.34 2.69
N VAL A 76 -18.99 4.52 1.65
CA VAL A 76 -19.15 4.95 0.26
C VAL A 76 -20.49 4.48 -0.30
N ASP A 77 -21.32 5.42 -0.68
CA ASP A 77 -22.47 5.19 -1.52
C ASP A 77 -22.14 5.45 -3.00
N PRO A 78 -22.87 4.85 -3.96
CA PRO A 78 -22.69 5.14 -5.38
C PRO A 78 -22.72 6.64 -5.69
N GLY A 79 -21.67 7.12 -6.37
CA GLY A 79 -21.46 8.53 -6.71
C GLY A 79 -20.75 9.36 -5.64
N ASP A 80 -20.41 8.77 -4.49
CA ASP A 80 -19.52 9.43 -3.53
C ASP A 80 -18.08 9.50 -4.05
N ILE A 81 -17.32 10.44 -3.53
CA ILE A 81 -15.99 10.77 -4.01
C ILE A 81 -14.91 10.23 -3.05
N VAL A 82 -13.95 9.54 -3.61
CA VAL A 82 -12.69 9.19 -2.94
C VAL A 82 -11.52 9.83 -3.69
N ILE A 83 -10.68 10.57 -2.97
CA ILE A 83 -9.48 11.18 -3.56
C ILE A 83 -8.31 10.22 -3.37
N ALA A 84 -7.54 9.95 -4.42
CA ALA A 84 -6.35 9.09 -4.38
C ALA A 84 -5.19 9.72 -5.17
N ALA A 85 -3.97 9.28 -4.91
CA ALA A 85 -2.83 9.64 -5.75
C ALA A 85 -2.94 9.04 -7.15
N ASN A 86 -2.23 9.59 -8.10
CA ASN A 86 -2.13 9.07 -9.46
C ASN A 86 -0.65 9.03 -9.90
N PRO A 87 -0.02 7.85 -9.98
CA PRO A 87 -0.61 6.49 -9.86
C PRO A 87 -0.97 6.07 -8.43
N SER A 88 -1.75 4.99 -8.29
CA SER A 88 -2.19 4.45 -7.00
C SER A 88 -2.29 2.93 -7.02
N TYR A 89 -2.57 2.32 -5.86
CA TYR A 89 -2.80 0.88 -5.72
C TYR A 89 -4.10 0.46 -6.43
N PHE A 90 -3.94 -0.14 -7.62
CA PHE A 90 -5.05 -0.43 -8.53
C PHE A 90 -6.09 -1.42 -7.96
N VAL A 91 -5.71 -2.30 -7.04
CA VAL A 91 -6.68 -3.22 -6.43
C VAL A 91 -7.66 -2.46 -5.54
N TYR A 92 -7.20 -1.44 -4.81
CA TYR A 92 -8.10 -0.65 -3.98
C TYR A 92 -8.93 0.34 -4.81
N THR A 93 -8.34 1.01 -5.80
CA THR A 93 -9.14 1.87 -6.68
C THR A 93 -10.18 1.07 -7.46
N GLY A 94 -9.86 -0.17 -7.87
CA GLY A 94 -10.82 -1.12 -8.43
C GLY A 94 -11.93 -1.52 -7.44
N THR A 95 -11.60 -1.74 -6.18
CA THR A 95 -12.58 -1.98 -5.11
C THR A 95 -13.52 -0.79 -4.95
N LEU A 96 -13.00 0.43 -4.86
CA LEU A 96 -13.79 1.65 -4.76
C LEU A 96 -14.74 1.83 -5.96
N SER A 97 -14.23 1.57 -7.16
CA SER A 97 -15.06 1.58 -8.38
C SER A 97 -16.19 0.55 -8.33
N SER A 98 -15.93 -0.65 -7.79
CA SER A 98 -16.96 -1.70 -7.63
C SER A 98 -18.05 -1.33 -6.61
N LEU A 99 -17.72 -0.47 -5.64
CA LEU A 99 -18.66 0.10 -4.67
C LEU A 99 -19.42 1.32 -5.26
N GLY A 100 -19.11 1.72 -6.48
CA GLY A 100 -19.74 2.87 -7.14
C GLY A 100 -19.12 4.23 -6.81
N ALA A 101 -17.94 4.25 -6.16
CA ALA A 101 -17.22 5.49 -5.89
C ALA A 101 -16.73 6.16 -7.17
N ASN A 102 -16.75 7.48 -7.17
CA ASN A 102 -16.03 8.31 -8.12
C ASN A 102 -14.63 8.56 -7.57
N VAL A 103 -13.63 7.84 -8.08
CA VAL A 103 -12.24 8.00 -7.65
C VAL A 103 -11.62 9.18 -8.40
N MET A 104 -11.37 10.28 -7.69
CA MET A 104 -10.72 11.47 -8.24
C MET A 104 -9.23 11.46 -7.90
N ALA A 105 -8.41 11.59 -8.93
CA ALA A 105 -6.97 11.45 -8.80
C ALA A 105 -6.27 12.81 -8.66
N VAL A 106 -5.20 12.83 -7.85
CA VAL A 106 -4.26 13.95 -7.74
C VAL A 106 -2.86 13.50 -8.10
N PRO A 107 -2.01 14.35 -8.68
CA PRO A 107 -0.65 13.96 -9.03
C PRO A 107 0.20 13.56 -7.82
N MET A 108 1.31 12.90 -8.08
CA MET A 108 2.37 12.67 -7.09
C MET A 108 3.75 12.95 -7.70
N ASP A 109 4.70 13.25 -6.83
CA ASP A 109 6.11 13.46 -7.15
C ASP A 109 7.00 12.69 -6.16
N GLU A 110 8.29 13.04 -6.07
CA GLU A 110 9.26 12.40 -5.19
C GLU A 110 8.91 12.42 -3.70
N ASP A 111 8.11 13.40 -3.26
CA ASP A 111 7.58 13.52 -1.90
C ASP A 111 6.27 12.76 -1.67
N GLY A 112 5.79 11.99 -2.65
CA GLY A 112 4.53 11.27 -2.63
C GLY A 112 3.36 12.08 -3.17
N MET A 113 2.13 11.83 -2.68
CA MET A 113 0.92 12.53 -3.10
C MET A 113 1.06 14.05 -2.99
N ASP A 114 0.69 14.79 -4.03
CA ASP A 114 0.60 16.26 -3.98
C ASP A 114 -0.62 16.69 -3.15
N VAL A 115 -0.35 17.09 -1.92
CA VAL A 115 -1.41 17.47 -0.96
C VAL A 115 -2.01 18.84 -1.25
N GLU A 116 -1.30 19.72 -1.95
CA GLU A 116 -1.87 20.99 -2.39
C GLU A 116 -2.85 20.77 -3.56
N ALA A 117 -2.59 19.78 -4.41
CA ALA A 117 -3.59 19.36 -5.40
C ALA A 117 -4.85 18.79 -4.71
N VAL A 118 -4.71 18.08 -3.57
CA VAL A 118 -5.87 17.68 -2.75
C VAL A 118 -6.64 18.90 -2.25
N ALA A 119 -5.95 19.91 -1.71
CA ALA A 119 -6.58 21.13 -1.23
C ALA A 119 -7.33 21.88 -2.36
N ASN A 120 -6.70 22.00 -3.53
CA ASN A 120 -7.31 22.62 -4.71
C ASN A 120 -8.54 21.88 -5.20
N LEU A 121 -8.50 20.53 -5.19
CA LEU A 121 -9.64 19.68 -5.56
C LEU A 121 -10.80 19.85 -4.56
N LEU A 122 -10.52 19.83 -3.27
CA LEU A 122 -11.53 20.06 -2.22
C LEU A 122 -12.16 21.44 -2.33
N ALA A 123 -11.37 22.51 -2.57
CA ALA A 123 -11.88 23.86 -2.81
C ALA A 123 -12.76 23.94 -4.07
N ARG A 124 -12.42 23.21 -5.13
CA ARG A 124 -13.27 23.10 -6.32
C ARG A 124 -14.60 22.41 -6.00
N LEU A 125 -14.56 21.27 -5.30
CA LEU A 125 -15.75 20.52 -4.91
C LEU A 125 -16.66 21.30 -3.95
N GLU A 126 -16.08 22.11 -3.06
CA GLU A 126 -16.85 23.01 -2.19
C GLU A 126 -17.62 24.06 -3.01
N ARG A 127 -16.97 24.72 -3.98
CA ARG A 127 -17.62 25.67 -4.90
C ARG A 127 -18.72 25.02 -5.75
N GLU A 128 -18.51 23.76 -6.15
CA GLU A 128 -19.46 22.96 -6.90
C GLU A 128 -20.59 22.37 -6.01
N ARG A 129 -20.57 22.61 -4.70
CA ARG A 129 -21.51 22.03 -3.72
C ARG A 129 -21.52 20.49 -3.71
N LYS A 130 -20.34 19.89 -3.90
CA LYS A 130 -20.13 18.44 -3.91
C LYS A 130 -19.23 17.96 -2.77
N LEU A 131 -18.84 18.86 -1.86
CA LEU A 131 -17.91 18.53 -0.76
C LEU A 131 -18.49 17.44 0.16
N ASP A 132 -19.80 17.40 0.38
CA ASP A 132 -20.54 16.40 1.15
C ASP A 132 -20.44 14.98 0.57
N ARG A 133 -20.11 14.87 -0.70
CA ARG A 133 -19.83 13.58 -1.36
C ARG A 133 -18.42 13.05 -1.10
N VAL A 134 -17.48 13.88 -0.65
CA VAL A 134 -16.10 13.44 -0.39
C VAL A 134 -16.05 12.65 0.91
N LYS A 135 -15.76 11.37 0.86
CA LYS A 135 -15.69 10.48 2.04
C LYS A 135 -14.26 10.24 2.52
N LEU A 136 -13.36 9.96 1.59
CA LEU A 136 -12.01 9.52 1.89
C LEU A 136 -10.96 10.24 1.05
N VAL A 137 -9.79 10.47 1.66
CA VAL A 137 -8.53 10.65 0.96
C VAL A 137 -7.69 9.41 1.23
N TYR A 138 -7.39 8.62 0.21
CA TYR A 138 -6.57 7.41 0.31
C TYR A 138 -5.12 7.71 -0.04
N CYS A 139 -4.21 7.29 0.80
CA CYS A 139 -2.77 7.38 0.53
C CYS A 139 -2.01 6.17 1.07
N THR A 140 -1.01 5.71 0.32
CA THR A 140 0.02 4.81 0.82
C THR A 140 1.17 5.66 1.34
N SER A 141 1.29 5.79 2.67
CA SER A 141 2.23 6.74 3.28
C SER A 141 3.68 6.25 3.32
N TYR A 142 3.92 4.94 3.15
CA TYR A 142 5.24 4.31 3.19
C TYR A 142 5.46 3.44 1.96
N PHE A 143 6.50 3.76 1.18
CA PHE A 143 6.99 2.92 0.07
C PHE A 143 5.85 2.46 -0.85
N ASP A 144 5.15 3.42 -1.39
CA ASP A 144 3.91 3.29 -2.14
C ASP A 144 3.92 2.17 -3.19
N ASN A 145 2.80 1.56 -3.38
CA ASN A 145 2.50 0.68 -4.50
C ASN A 145 1.63 1.46 -5.51
N PRO A 146 2.18 1.86 -6.68
CA PRO A 146 3.27 1.17 -7.39
C PRO A 146 4.65 1.82 -7.31
N THR A 147 4.82 3.02 -6.79
CA THR A 147 5.96 3.88 -7.05
C THR A 147 7.19 3.62 -6.16
N GLY A 148 7.00 3.00 -5.00
CA GLY A 148 8.05 2.88 -3.98
C GLY A 148 8.35 4.18 -3.23
N LEU A 149 7.67 5.28 -3.54
CA LEU A 149 7.86 6.59 -2.91
C LEU A 149 7.23 6.64 -1.51
N THR A 150 7.69 7.57 -0.71
CA THR A 150 7.19 7.76 0.66
C THR A 150 6.60 9.16 0.79
N LEU A 151 5.39 9.25 1.35
CA LEU A 151 4.79 10.55 1.65
C LEU A 151 5.64 11.27 2.70
N SER A 152 6.17 12.44 2.38
CA SER A 152 7.07 13.20 3.24
C SER A 152 6.38 13.66 4.53
N LEU A 153 7.17 13.93 5.59
CA LEU A 153 6.63 14.31 6.89
C LEU A 153 5.78 15.58 6.81
N ASP A 154 6.21 16.57 6.03
CA ASP A 154 5.49 17.83 5.90
C ASP A 154 4.17 17.64 5.15
N ARG A 155 4.15 16.77 4.12
CA ARG A 155 2.91 16.40 3.44
C ARG A 155 1.94 15.63 4.33
N ARG A 156 2.42 14.77 5.23
CA ARG A 156 1.54 14.08 6.22
C ARG A 156 0.84 15.07 7.13
N ARG A 157 1.59 16.04 7.68
CA ARG A 157 1.03 17.12 8.52
C ARG A 157 0.03 17.94 7.73
N ARG A 158 0.45 18.37 6.55
CA ARG A 158 -0.36 19.23 5.68
C ARG A 158 -1.66 18.55 5.22
N LEU A 159 -1.62 17.25 4.87
CA LEU A 159 -2.82 16.51 4.52
C LEU A 159 -3.84 16.46 5.66
N LEU A 160 -3.37 16.21 6.88
CA LEU A 160 -4.24 16.21 8.05
C LEU A 160 -4.86 17.58 8.31
N GLU A 161 -4.08 18.68 8.17
CA GLU A 161 -4.58 20.05 8.28
C GLU A 161 -5.66 20.36 7.23
N ILE A 162 -5.41 19.99 5.97
CA ILE A 162 -6.36 20.16 4.86
C ILE A 162 -7.66 19.44 5.18
N VAL A 163 -7.59 18.16 5.51
CA VAL A 163 -8.78 17.35 5.80
C VAL A 163 -9.56 17.90 6.98
N ARG A 164 -8.89 18.31 8.06
CA ARG A 164 -9.53 18.99 9.22
C ARG A 164 -10.22 20.29 8.80
N GLY A 165 -9.58 21.08 7.96
CA GLY A 165 -10.10 22.35 7.49
C GLY A 165 -11.41 22.23 6.69
N TYR A 166 -11.52 21.18 5.87
CA TYR A 166 -12.70 20.91 5.05
C TYR A 166 -13.77 20.04 5.75
N SER A 167 -13.47 19.46 6.92
CA SER A 167 -14.39 18.60 7.68
C SER A 167 -15.34 19.38 8.63
N LYS A 168 -15.75 20.60 8.28
CA LYS A 168 -16.59 21.45 9.17
C LYS A 168 -18.05 20.99 9.28
N HIS A 169 -18.64 20.53 8.20
CA HIS A 169 -20.06 20.17 8.12
C HIS A 169 -20.26 18.67 8.02
N HIS A 170 -19.36 17.96 7.34
CA HIS A 170 -19.27 16.51 7.35
C HIS A 170 -17.80 16.12 7.45
N ARG A 171 -17.54 14.91 7.95
CA ARG A 171 -16.19 14.44 8.18
C ARG A 171 -15.64 13.77 6.93
N ILE A 172 -14.51 14.26 6.45
CA ILE A 172 -13.66 13.58 5.48
C ILE A 172 -12.62 12.79 6.27
N LEU A 173 -12.33 11.56 5.86
CA LEU A 173 -11.36 10.69 6.52
C LEU A 173 -10.10 10.51 5.66
N ILE A 174 -8.96 10.26 6.30
CA ILE A 174 -7.73 9.83 5.65
C ILE A 174 -7.60 8.32 5.87
N GLN A 175 -7.60 7.55 4.77
CA GLN A 175 -7.27 6.12 4.79
C GLN A 175 -5.77 5.99 4.50
N GLU A 176 -4.98 5.83 5.56
CA GLU A 176 -3.54 5.60 5.50
C GLU A 176 -3.27 4.11 5.34
N ASP A 177 -2.77 3.69 4.17
CA ASP A 177 -2.28 2.32 3.94
C ASP A 177 -0.80 2.25 4.29
N ALA A 178 -0.47 1.53 5.34
CA ALA A 178 0.89 1.40 5.88
C ALA A 178 1.48 -0.01 5.67
N ALA A 179 1.00 -0.74 4.65
CA ALA A 179 1.35 -2.14 4.41
C ALA A 179 2.87 -2.42 4.30
N TYR A 180 3.66 -1.43 3.88
CA TYR A 180 5.10 -1.57 3.67
C TYR A 180 5.95 -0.89 4.74
N ARG A 181 5.35 -0.26 5.76
CA ARG A 181 6.03 0.56 6.76
C ARG A 181 7.28 -0.09 7.34
N GLU A 182 7.20 -1.37 7.66
CA GLU A 182 8.30 -2.11 8.31
C GLU A 182 9.39 -2.59 7.34
N LEU A 183 9.15 -2.49 6.03
CA LEU A 183 10.15 -2.79 5.01
C LEU A 183 10.97 -1.56 4.63
N ARG A 184 11.48 -0.84 5.61
CA ARG A 184 12.36 0.33 5.43
C ARG A 184 13.81 -0.11 5.36
N TYR A 185 14.49 0.26 4.28
CA TYR A 185 15.91 -0.06 4.05
C TYR A 185 16.82 1.08 4.45
N ASP A 186 16.43 2.32 4.11
CA ASP A 186 17.21 3.52 4.32
C ASP A 186 16.32 4.67 4.76
N GLY A 187 16.95 5.78 5.16
CA GLY A 187 16.26 7.00 5.56
C GLY A 187 15.66 6.95 6.97
N PRO A 188 15.05 8.04 7.41
CA PRO A 188 14.49 8.16 8.75
C PRO A 188 13.21 7.34 8.92
N ALA A 189 12.92 6.93 10.15
CA ALA A 189 11.60 6.45 10.53
C ALA A 189 10.65 7.66 10.63
N LEU A 190 9.61 7.68 9.79
CA LEU A 190 8.61 8.74 9.83
C LEU A 190 7.40 8.30 10.67
N PRO A 191 6.82 9.21 11.48
CA PRO A 191 5.57 8.94 12.18
C PRO A 191 4.41 8.81 11.19
N SER A 192 3.40 7.98 11.52
CA SER A 192 2.18 7.86 10.71
C SER A 192 1.31 9.13 10.80
N ILE A 193 0.44 9.33 9.82
CA ILE A 193 -0.60 10.38 9.90
C ILE A 193 -1.51 10.08 11.09
N LYS A 194 -1.77 8.80 11.35
CA LYS A 194 -2.54 8.34 12.51
C LYS A 194 -1.99 8.84 13.84
N ALA A 195 -0.67 8.79 14.03
CA ALA A 195 -0.03 9.30 15.26
C ALA A 195 -0.12 10.83 15.41
N MET A 196 -0.42 11.55 14.32
CA MET A 196 -0.61 13.00 14.34
C MET A 196 -2.07 13.41 14.62
N ASP A 197 -2.98 12.44 14.74
CA ASP A 197 -4.41 12.61 15.04
C ASP A 197 -4.74 12.09 16.45
N PRO A 198 -4.31 12.80 17.51
CA PRO A 198 -4.43 12.31 18.89
C PRO A 198 -5.89 12.18 19.36
N GLU A 199 -6.82 12.82 18.68
CA GLU A 199 -8.25 12.72 18.94
C GLU A 199 -8.88 11.48 18.28
N ASN A 200 -8.11 10.72 17.49
CA ASN A 200 -8.58 9.57 16.72
C ASN A 200 -9.84 9.88 15.90
N ARG A 201 -9.85 11.01 15.21
CA ARG A 201 -11.07 11.51 14.59
C ARG A 201 -11.07 11.47 13.06
N TYR A 202 -9.89 11.67 12.44
CA TYR A 202 -9.81 11.91 11.00
C TYR A 202 -9.04 10.83 10.25
N THR A 203 -8.35 9.93 10.96
CA THR A 203 -7.43 8.99 10.35
C THR A 203 -7.76 7.55 10.64
N ILE A 204 -7.61 6.73 9.61
CA ILE A 204 -7.66 5.27 9.63
C ILE A 204 -6.29 4.79 9.21
N ILE A 205 -5.64 3.89 9.95
CA ILE A 205 -4.39 3.26 9.52
C ILE A 205 -4.59 1.77 9.35
N SER A 206 -4.25 1.26 8.16
CA SER A 206 -4.32 -0.17 7.85
C SER A 206 -2.93 -0.76 7.65
N ASN A 207 -2.70 -1.92 8.29
CA ASN A 207 -1.46 -2.67 8.25
C ASN A 207 -1.71 -4.14 7.92
N THR A 208 -0.64 -4.87 7.58
CA THR A 208 -0.72 -6.29 7.23
C THR A 208 0.49 -7.06 7.71
N PHE A 209 0.30 -8.34 8.04
CA PHE A 209 1.39 -9.29 8.25
C PHE A 209 1.96 -9.86 6.94
N SER A 210 1.31 -9.59 5.81
CA SER A 210 1.68 -10.18 4.52
C SER A 210 3.03 -9.70 3.98
N LYS A 211 3.48 -8.51 4.36
CA LYS A 211 4.73 -7.94 3.84
C LYS A 211 5.89 -8.12 4.83
N PRO A 212 5.71 -7.81 6.13
CA PRO A 212 6.79 -7.95 7.10
C PRO A 212 6.91 -9.35 7.70
N PHE A 213 5.97 -10.27 7.48
CA PHE A 213 6.01 -11.60 8.07
C PHE A 213 5.65 -12.72 7.10
N ALA A 214 4.36 -13.09 7.00
CA ALA A 214 3.94 -14.26 6.24
C ALA A 214 2.62 -13.99 5.49
N PRO A 215 2.65 -13.86 4.15
CA PRO A 215 1.45 -13.56 3.35
C PRO A 215 0.37 -14.66 3.44
N GLY A 216 0.78 -15.92 3.67
CA GLY A 216 -0.13 -17.06 3.80
C GLY A 216 -1.01 -17.03 5.05
N LEU A 217 -0.64 -16.29 6.09
CA LEU A 217 -1.49 -16.10 7.28
C LEU A 217 -2.74 -15.29 6.97
N LYS A 218 -2.76 -14.52 5.89
CA LYS A 218 -3.90 -13.67 5.52
C LYS A 218 -4.41 -12.82 6.67
N LEU A 219 -3.50 -12.23 7.44
CA LEU A 219 -3.81 -11.44 8.63
C LEU A 219 -3.39 -9.98 8.43
N GLY A 220 -4.25 -9.06 8.86
CA GLY A 220 -4.01 -7.63 8.92
C GLY A 220 -4.72 -7.01 10.10
N TYR A 221 -4.49 -5.73 10.31
CA TYR A 221 -5.13 -4.98 11.38
C TYR A 221 -5.30 -3.51 10.98
N THR A 222 -6.31 -2.88 11.57
CA THR A 222 -6.63 -1.49 11.28
C THR A 222 -7.07 -0.79 12.55
N ALA A 223 -6.54 0.42 12.79
CA ALA A 223 -7.00 1.31 13.85
C ALA A 223 -7.80 2.47 13.23
N MET A 224 -8.98 2.76 13.79
CA MET A 224 -9.91 3.75 13.27
C MET A 224 -10.74 4.42 14.37
N PRO A 225 -11.47 5.53 14.08
CA PRO A 225 -12.43 6.13 15.01
C PRO A 225 -13.55 5.16 15.43
N ASP A 226 -14.06 5.30 16.66
CA ASP A 226 -15.05 4.38 17.26
C ASP A 226 -16.34 4.25 16.46
N ASP A 227 -16.87 5.35 15.96
CA ASP A 227 -18.11 5.36 15.21
C ASP A 227 -17.97 4.61 13.87
N LEU A 228 -16.81 4.75 13.21
CA LEU A 228 -16.51 3.99 12.00
C LEU A 228 -16.26 2.52 12.34
N LEU A 229 -15.51 2.23 13.41
CA LEU A 229 -15.26 0.86 13.85
C LEU A 229 -16.58 0.11 14.06
N HIS A 230 -17.57 0.75 14.67
CA HIS A 230 -18.87 0.14 14.88
C HIS A 230 -19.55 -0.24 13.55
N ALA A 231 -19.55 0.64 12.57
CA ALA A 231 -20.10 0.36 11.24
C ALA A 231 -19.33 -0.76 10.52
N VAL A 232 -18.00 -0.71 10.56
CA VAL A 232 -17.12 -1.74 9.97
C VAL A 232 -17.31 -3.10 10.62
N LEU A 233 -17.50 -3.16 11.95
CA LEU A 233 -17.78 -4.42 12.65
C LEU A 233 -19.11 -5.05 12.24
N GLN A 234 -20.15 -4.24 11.99
CA GLN A 234 -21.41 -4.75 11.48
C GLN A 234 -21.25 -5.38 10.10
N GLN A 235 -20.54 -4.70 9.19
CA GLN A 235 -20.24 -5.24 7.85
C GLN A 235 -19.38 -6.50 7.93
N LYS A 236 -18.32 -6.49 8.76
CA LYS A 236 -17.46 -7.66 8.95
C LYS A 236 -18.21 -8.85 9.53
N GLY A 237 -19.14 -8.61 10.49
CA GLY A 237 -19.99 -9.65 11.06
C GLY A 237 -20.82 -10.38 10.00
N ASN A 238 -21.33 -9.64 9.02
CA ASN A 238 -22.08 -10.20 7.88
C ASN A 238 -21.16 -10.83 6.81
N HIS A 239 -19.91 -10.36 6.69
CA HIS A 239 -18.99 -10.76 5.63
C HIS A 239 -18.26 -12.08 5.95
N ASP A 240 -17.66 -12.20 7.15
CA ASP A 240 -16.87 -13.39 7.54
C ASP A 240 -17.01 -13.79 9.01
N PHE A 241 -17.88 -13.11 9.77
CA PHE A 241 -18.06 -13.26 11.21
C PHE A 241 -16.82 -12.95 12.04
N GLY A 242 -15.63 -13.26 11.57
CA GLY A 242 -14.33 -13.00 12.17
C GLY A 242 -13.20 -13.65 11.41
N SER A 243 -12.01 -13.06 11.45
CA SER A 243 -10.81 -13.60 10.80
C SER A 243 -10.36 -14.91 11.46
N ALA A 244 -9.65 -15.76 10.71
CA ALA A 244 -9.19 -17.07 11.17
C ALA A 244 -8.42 -16.98 12.51
N ASN A 245 -8.93 -17.61 13.56
CA ASN A 245 -8.40 -17.48 14.90
C ASN A 245 -7.02 -18.14 15.06
N LEU A 246 -6.79 -19.27 14.39
CA LEU A 246 -5.49 -19.95 14.41
C LEU A 246 -4.36 -19.01 13.96
N THR A 247 -4.56 -18.26 12.87
CA THR A 247 -3.53 -17.34 12.35
C THR A 247 -3.27 -16.17 13.29
N GLN A 248 -4.29 -15.74 14.05
CA GLN A 248 -4.15 -14.72 15.08
C GLN A 248 -3.30 -15.23 16.26
N HIS A 249 -3.48 -16.46 16.70
CA HIS A 249 -2.66 -17.08 17.74
C HIS A 249 -1.20 -17.28 17.29
N ILE A 250 -0.96 -17.66 16.04
CA ILE A 250 0.39 -17.77 15.48
C ILE A 250 1.07 -16.39 15.47
N ALA A 251 0.39 -15.36 14.99
CA ALA A 251 0.93 -14.00 14.96
C ALA A 251 1.21 -13.47 16.38
N LEU A 252 0.30 -13.69 17.32
CA LEU A 252 0.48 -13.30 18.72
C LEU A 252 1.73 -13.92 19.34
N GLN A 253 1.90 -15.24 19.15
CA GLN A 253 3.09 -15.93 19.66
C GLN A 253 4.36 -15.38 19.02
N ALA A 254 4.39 -15.24 17.69
CA ALA A 254 5.56 -14.71 16.98
C ALA A 254 5.94 -13.28 17.42
N MET A 255 4.96 -12.45 17.77
CA MET A 255 5.24 -11.10 18.29
C MET A 255 5.77 -11.14 19.71
N ARG A 256 5.24 -12.00 20.58
CA ARG A 256 5.62 -12.12 22.01
C ARG A 256 7.00 -12.72 22.22
N ASP A 257 7.39 -13.71 21.43
CA ASP A 257 8.69 -14.40 21.57
C ASP A 257 9.81 -13.75 20.72
N GLY A 258 9.51 -12.68 19.99
CA GLY A 258 10.48 -11.95 19.18
C GLY A 258 10.73 -12.53 17.79
N THR A 259 10.11 -13.66 17.43
CA THR A 259 10.21 -14.27 16.08
C THR A 259 9.81 -13.29 15.00
N TYR A 260 8.71 -12.54 15.21
CA TYR A 260 8.26 -11.52 14.26
C TYR A 260 9.34 -10.48 13.96
N SER A 261 9.92 -9.86 15.00
CA SER A 261 10.93 -8.80 14.82
C SER A 261 12.20 -9.32 14.16
N SER A 262 12.69 -10.48 14.58
CA SER A 262 13.87 -11.13 13.97
C SER A 262 13.64 -11.45 12.50
N HIS A 263 12.43 -11.90 12.13
CA HIS A 263 12.07 -12.16 10.74
C HIS A 263 12.02 -10.88 9.90
N VAL A 264 11.46 -9.78 10.44
CA VAL A 264 11.47 -8.47 9.78
C VAL A 264 12.90 -8.03 9.46
N ASP A 265 13.85 -8.18 10.39
CA ASP A 265 15.27 -7.83 10.18
C ASP A 265 15.88 -8.64 9.02
N VAL A 266 15.60 -9.95 8.96
CA VAL A 266 16.05 -10.82 7.86
C VAL A 266 15.45 -10.38 6.53
N LEU A 267 14.14 -10.07 6.49
CA LEU A 267 13.46 -9.59 5.28
C LEU A 267 14.02 -8.25 4.81
N VAL A 268 14.22 -7.30 5.73
CA VAL A 268 14.79 -5.98 5.42
C VAL A 268 16.18 -6.12 4.80
N ALA A 269 17.05 -6.94 5.37
CA ALA A 269 18.39 -7.19 4.82
C ALA A 269 18.32 -7.81 3.41
N SER A 270 17.49 -8.85 3.24
CA SER A 270 17.30 -9.55 1.97
C SER A 270 16.73 -8.65 0.88
N TYR A 271 15.65 -7.90 1.18
CA TYR A 271 15.02 -7.02 0.21
C TYR A 271 15.86 -5.79 -0.12
N ARG A 272 16.63 -5.26 0.84
CA ARG A 272 17.61 -4.21 0.57
C ARG A 272 18.62 -4.67 -0.48
N ALA A 273 19.20 -5.87 -0.32
CA ALA A 273 20.15 -6.42 -1.29
C ALA A 273 19.51 -6.60 -2.69
N LYS A 274 18.26 -7.03 -2.76
CA LYS A 274 17.53 -7.15 -4.02
C LYS A 274 17.23 -5.79 -4.66
N ARG A 275 16.82 -4.79 -3.85
CA ARG A 275 16.62 -3.41 -4.32
C ARG A 275 17.92 -2.83 -4.90
N ASP A 276 19.03 -2.99 -4.21
CA ASP A 276 20.34 -2.49 -4.66
C ASP A 276 20.77 -3.18 -5.96
N ALA A 277 20.52 -4.48 -6.08
CA ALA A 277 20.80 -5.23 -7.30
C ALA A 277 19.96 -4.75 -8.50
N ILE A 278 18.67 -4.51 -8.31
CA ILE A 278 17.79 -4.04 -9.41
C ILE A 278 18.14 -2.62 -9.84
N LEU A 279 18.41 -1.70 -8.90
CA LEU A 279 18.80 -0.33 -9.22
C LEU A 279 20.14 -0.31 -9.96
N LYS A 280 21.15 -1.04 -9.48
CA LYS A 280 22.43 -1.18 -10.16
C LYS A 280 22.31 -1.74 -11.58
N ALA A 281 21.42 -2.73 -11.77
CA ALA A 281 21.20 -3.31 -13.10
C ALA A 281 20.48 -2.32 -14.03
N LEU A 282 19.48 -1.57 -13.54
CA LEU A 282 18.83 -0.50 -14.30
C LEU A 282 19.85 0.57 -14.74
N ASP A 283 20.69 1.05 -13.81
CA ASP A 283 21.75 2.02 -14.12
C ASP A 283 22.74 1.53 -15.18
N ARG A 284 23.03 0.23 -15.17
CA ARG A 284 24.00 -0.39 -16.07
C ARG A 284 23.47 -0.66 -17.47
N TYR A 285 22.26 -1.20 -17.58
CA TYR A 285 21.76 -1.79 -18.82
C TYR A 285 20.72 -0.94 -19.55
N MET A 286 19.94 -0.11 -18.82
CA MET A 286 18.90 0.68 -19.47
C MET A 286 19.50 1.73 -20.43
N PRO A 287 18.84 2.01 -21.58
CA PRO A 287 19.26 3.05 -22.50
C PRO A 287 19.44 4.39 -21.80
N LYS A 288 20.42 5.17 -22.24
CA LYS A 288 20.68 6.53 -21.73
C LYS A 288 19.84 7.53 -22.53
N ASP A 289 18.62 7.78 -22.05
CA ASP A 289 17.68 8.71 -22.63
C ASP A 289 17.09 9.59 -21.51
N PRO A 290 17.04 10.93 -21.63
CA PRO A 290 16.58 11.83 -20.59
C PRO A 290 15.09 11.67 -20.26
N SER A 291 14.30 11.07 -21.15
CA SER A 291 12.87 10.78 -20.91
C SER A 291 12.63 9.42 -20.24
N LEU A 292 13.72 8.69 -19.92
CA LEU A 292 13.67 7.41 -19.23
C LEU A 292 14.15 7.59 -17.79
N SER A 293 13.34 7.19 -16.83
CA SER A 293 13.65 7.33 -15.41
C SER A 293 13.05 6.20 -14.58
N TRP A 294 13.55 6.06 -13.37
CA TRP A 294 13.00 5.12 -12.39
C TRP A 294 13.13 5.65 -10.96
N THR A 295 12.25 5.20 -10.10
CA THR A 295 12.28 5.57 -8.68
C THR A 295 13.42 4.84 -7.95
N HIS A 296 13.94 5.49 -6.89
CA HIS A 296 14.94 4.92 -5.98
C HIS A 296 14.30 4.71 -4.60
N PRO A 297 13.58 3.59 -4.37
CA PRO A 297 12.82 3.38 -3.16
C PRO A 297 13.73 3.15 -1.95
N HIS A 298 13.40 3.80 -0.83
CA HIS A 298 14.05 3.59 0.47
C HIS A 298 13.47 2.40 1.26
N GLY A 299 12.52 1.68 0.67
CA GLY A 299 11.84 0.53 1.26
C GLY A 299 10.82 -0.08 0.30
N GLY A 300 9.94 -0.94 0.81
CA GLY A 300 8.90 -1.58 0.01
C GLY A 300 9.41 -2.65 -0.95
N LEU A 301 8.71 -2.88 -2.05
CA LEU A 301 8.98 -4.02 -2.93
C LEU A 301 9.01 -3.64 -4.42
N TYR A 302 8.96 -2.34 -4.77
CA TYR A 302 8.70 -1.90 -6.13
C TYR A 302 9.68 -0.84 -6.60
N VAL A 303 10.00 -0.89 -7.89
CA VAL A 303 10.61 0.20 -8.66
C VAL A 303 9.64 0.58 -9.76
N TRP A 304 9.34 1.87 -9.87
CA TRP A 304 8.51 2.43 -10.91
C TRP A 304 9.39 2.97 -12.01
N VAL A 305 9.18 2.51 -13.25
CA VAL A 305 9.94 2.93 -14.41
C VAL A 305 9.03 3.72 -15.33
N THR A 306 9.51 4.88 -15.76
CA THR A 306 8.90 5.74 -16.77
C THR A 306 9.71 5.65 -18.05
N LEU A 307 9.06 5.32 -19.15
CA LEU A 307 9.64 5.31 -20.50
C LEU A 307 9.20 6.54 -21.27
N PRO A 308 9.81 6.85 -22.44
CA PRO A 308 9.30 7.89 -23.32
C PRO A 308 7.81 7.68 -23.66
N GLU A 309 7.01 8.73 -23.69
CA GLU A 309 5.54 8.66 -23.90
C GLU A 309 5.09 7.89 -25.15
N ARG A 310 5.98 7.83 -26.18
CA ARG A 310 5.73 7.07 -27.40
C ARG A 310 5.78 5.56 -27.22
N ILE A 311 6.35 5.06 -26.10
CA ILE A 311 6.49 3.62 -25.83
C ILE A 311 5.24 3.13 -25.08
N ASP A 312 4.50 2.25 -25.71
CA ASP A 312 3.33 1.61 -25.07
C ASP A 312 3.77 0.40 -24.23
N THR A 313 3.56 0.46 -22.93
CA THR A 313 3.84 -0.62 -21.95
C THR A 313 2.59 -1.40 -21.56
N SER A 314 1.44 -1.14 -22.18
CA SER A 314 0.18 -1.79 -21.87
C SER A 314 0.24 -3.31 -22.09
N ARG A 315 -0.70 -4.03 -21.53
CA ARG A 315 -0.75 -5.51 -21.65
C ARG A 315 -0.85 -6.00 -23.11
N GLN A 316 -1.48 -5.21 -23.98
CA GLN A 316 -1.63 -5.54 -25.41
C GLN A 316 -0.46 -5.07 -26.26
N SER A 317 0.50 -4.31 -25.71
CA SER A 317 1.60 -3.74 -26.47
C SER A 317 2.58 -4.79 -27.00
N THR A 318 3.27 -4.46 -28.08
CA THR A 318 4.39 -5.25 -28.62
C THR A 318 5.48 -5.42 -27.59
N MET A 319 5.78 -4.36 -26.83
CA MET A 319 6.76 -4.37 -25.75
C MET A 319 6.43 -5.41 -24.68
N PHE A 320 5.18 -5.45 -24.19
CA PHE A 320 4.79 -6.43 -23.18
C PHE A 320 4.95 -7.86 -23.67
N GLN A 321 4.51 -8.14 -24.89
CA GLN A 321 4.64 -9.47 -25.49
C GLN A 321 6.11 -9.86 -25.71
N ALA A 322 6.95 -8.92 -26.17
CA ALA A 322 8.38 -9.14 -26.33
C ALA A 322 9.07 -9.42 -24.99
N CYS A 323 8.70 -8.70 -23.92
CA CYS A 323 9.21 -8.97 -22.57
C CYS A 323 8.84 -10.39 -22.11
N ILE A 324 7.58 -10.81 -22.26
CA ILE A 324 7.14 -12.17 -21.91
C ILE A 324 7.93 -13.22 -22.69
N ALA A 325 8.11 -13.04 -24.01
CA ALA A 325 8.88 -13.94 -24.85
C ALA A 325 10.35 -14.06 -24.42
N ASN A 326 10.91 -13.00 -23.82
CA ASN A 326 12.25 -12.99 -23.24
C ASN A 326 12.29 -13.39 -21.74
N GLY A 327 11.19 -13.92 -21.19
CA GLY A 327 11.11 -14.39 -19.80
C GLY A 327 11.15 -13.29 -18.75
N VAL A 328 10.66 -12.10 -19.09
CA VAL A 328 10.51 -10.96 -18.17
C VAL A 328 9.05 -10.55 -18.10
N MET A 329 8.52 -10.39 -16.90
CA MET A 329 7.17 -9.89 -16.69
C MET A 329 7.21 -8.67 -15.77
N TYR A 330 6.54 -7.61 -16.18
CA TYR A 330 6.27 -6.43 -15.36
C TYR A 330 4.77 -6.21 -15.17
N VAL A 331 4.39 -5.34 -14.26
CA VAL A 331 2.99 -4.88 -14.19
C VAL A 331 2.84 -3.62 -15.04
N PRO A 332 1.96 -3.62 -16.06
CA PRO A 332 1.65 -2.44 -16.84
C PRO A 332 1.19 -1.27 -15.97
N GLY A 333 1.80 -0.10 -16.18
CA GLY A 333 1.49 1.08 -15.39
C GLY A 333 0.05 1.57 -15.58
N GLU A 334 -0.53 1.31 -16.74
CA GLU A 334 -1.92 1.72 -17.06
C GLU A 334 -2.94 1.31 -15.99
N TYR A 335 -2.73 0.19 -15.30
CA TYR A 335 -3.63 -0.25 -14.24
C TYR A 335 -3.61 0.64 -13.00
N CYS A 336 -2.51 1.35 -12.78
CA CYS A 336 -2.31 2.16 -11.57
C CYS A 336 -2.84 3.60 -11.72
N PHE A 337 -3.26 3.99 -12.91
CA PHE A 337 -3.79 5.32 -13.18
C PHE A 337 -5.32 5.35 -13.23
N GLN A 338 -5.87 6.42 -12.72
CA GLN A 338 -7.24 6.82 -13.05
C GLN A 338 -7.21 7.63 -14.36
N PRO A 339 -8.26 7.52 -15.20
CA PRO A 339 -8.37 8.34 -16.40
C PRO A 339 -8.37 9.84 -16.06
N ASP A 340 -7.75 10.64 -16.90
CA ASP A 340 -7.89 12.10 -16.84
C ASP A 340 -9.29 12.57 -17.31
N GLU A 341 -9.53 13.88 -17.28
CA GLU A 341 -10.82 14.47 -17.71
C GLU A 341 -11.19 14.15 -19.16
N SER A 342 -10.22 13.77 -20.01
CA SER A 342 -10.45 13.33 -21.40
C SER A 342 -10.67 11.81 -21.52
N GLY A 343 -10.54 11.06 -20.42
CA GLY A 343 -10.61 9.60 -20.40
C GLY A 343 -9.27 8.92 -20.78
N LYS A 344 -8.18 9.68 -20.92
CA LYS A 344 -6.86 9.14 -21.27
C LYS A 344 -6.14 8.60 -20.04
N ILE A 345 -5.47 7.46 -20.22
CA ILE A 345 -4.60 6.81 -19.21
C ILE A 345 -3.17 6.77 -19.76
N PRO A 346 -2.15 7.17 -18.98
CA PRO A 346 -0.73 7.02 -19.38
C PRO A 346 -0.38 5.54 -19.60
N ARG A 347 0.35 5.25 -20.71
CA ARG A 347 0.72 3.88 -21.09
C ARG A 347 2.22 3.68 -21.26
N HIS A 348 3.03 4.55 -20.68
CA HIS A 348 4.49 4.53 -20.81
C HIS A 348 5.20 4.24 -19.48
N HIS A 349 4.48 3.67 -18.54
CA HIS A 349 5.00 3.31 -17.23
C HIS A 349 4.91 1.80 -16.98
N LEU A 350 5.82 1.29 -16.16
CA LEU A 350 5.77 -0.09 -15.70
C LEU A 350 6.28 -0.21 -14.24
N ARG A 351 5.73 -1.18 -13.52
CA ARG A 351 6.15 -1.51 -12.16
C ARG A 351 6.99 -2.78 -12.17
N LEU A 352 8.20 -2.70 -11.66
CA LEU A 352 9.05 -3.85 -11.36
C LEU A 352 8.88 -4.25 -9.89
N SER A 353 8.83 -5.57 -9.63
CA SER A 353 8.78 -6.12 -8.28
C SER A 353 9.99 -6.99 -8.02
N PHE A 354 10.74 -6.69 -6.95
CA PHE A 354 11.91 -7.47 -6.58
C PHE A 354 11.65 -8.44 -5.39
N GLY A 355 10.44 -8.46 -4.85
CA GLY A 355 10.12 -9.26 -3.66
C GLY A 355 10.29 -10.77 -3.86
N GLN A 356 9.80 -11.33 -4.96
CA GLN A 356 9.74 -12.78 -5.21
C GLN A 356 10.94 -13.33 -5.99
N VAL A 357 11.65 -12.49 -6.73
CA VAL A 357 12.74 -12.92 -7.61
C VAL A 357 13.98 -13.35 -6.83
N ASN A 358 14.66 -14.40 -7.28
CA ASN A 358 15.96 -14.77 -6.72
C ASN A 358 17.02 -13.69 -7.06
N PRO A 359 17.93 -13.35 -6.14
CA PRO A 359 18.95 -12.33 -6.36
C PRO A 359 19.76 -12.51 -7.63
N ASN A 360 20.15 -13.75 -7.96
CA ASN A 360 20.92 -14.09 -9.16
C ASN A 360 20.13 -13.96 -10.49
N GLN A 361 18.83 -13.77 -10.44
CA GLN A 361 17.96 -13.57 -11.62
C GLN A 361 17.65 -12.11 -11.88
N ILE A 362 17.96 -11.20 -10.96
CA ILE A 362 17.62 -9.78 -11.08
C ILE A 362 18.41 -9.14 -12.23
N GLU A 363 19.74 -9.24 -12.21
CA GLU A 363 20.59 -8.62 -13.24
C GLU A 363 20.28 -9.18 -14.63
N PRO A 364 20.23 -10.51 -14.89
CA PRO A 364 19.84 -11.04 -16.19
C PRO A 364 18.42 -10.67 -16.61
N GLY A 365 17.49 -10.50 -15.66
CA GLY A 365 16.14 -10.05 -15.95
C GLY A 365 16.09 -8.61 -16.44
N ILE A 366 16.81 -7.71 -15.79
CA ILE A 366 16.89 -6.30 -16.20
C ILE A 366 17.67 -6.15 -17.51
N GLU A 367 18.72 -6.91 -17.76
CA GLU A 367 19.44 -6.92 -19.04
C GLU A 367 18.50 -7.26 -20.20
N ARG A 368 17.66 -8.29 -20.06
CA ARG A 368 16.65 -8.66 -21.06
C ARG A 368 15.58 -7.59 -21.25
N LEU A 369 15.10 -6.99 -20.15
CA LEU A 369 14.17 -5.86 -20.21
C LEU A 369 14.78 -4.70 -20.99
N ALA A 370 16.02 -4.33 -20.67
CA ALA A 370 16.72 -3.21 -21.30
C ALA A 370 16.92 -3.42 -22.80
N LYS A 371 17.19 -4.67 -23.22
CA LYS A 371 17.27 -5.03 -24.66
C LYS A 371 15.95 -4.76 -25.38
N VAL A 372 14.83 -5.23 -24.81
CA VAL A 372 13.50 -4.99 -25.40
C VAL A 372 13.17 -3.50 -25.44
N VAL A 373 13.48 -2.75 -24.37
CA VAL A 373 13.28 -1.28 -24.36
C VAL A 373 14.10 -0.60 -25.45
N ALA A 374 15.37 -0.98 -25.64
CA ALA A 374 16.23 -0.41 -26.67
C ALA A 374 15.71 -0.71 -28.09
N GLU A 375 15.22 -1.92 -28.34
CA GLU A 375 14.60 -2.31 -29.61
C GLU A 375 13.34 -1.47 -29.91
N GLU A 376 12.42 -1.34 -28.94
CA GLU A 376 11.20 -0.51 -29.09
C GLU A 376 11.54 0.97 -29.30
N MET A 377 12.52 1.50 -28.59
CA MET A 377 12.98 2.89 -28.79
C MET A 377 13.55 3.12 -30.19
N SER A 378 14.23 2.13 -30.76
CA SER A 378 14.84 2.22 -32.11
C SER A 378 13.80 2.09 -33.24
N CYS A 379 12.81 1.22 -33.08
CA CYS A 379 11.74 0.99 -34.06
C CYS A 379 10.82 2.21 -34.24
N GLN A 380 10.71 3.06 -33.22
CA GLN A 380 9.81 4.21 -33.21
C GLN A 380 10.49 5.55 -33.51
N LEU A 381 11.78 5.55 -33.90
CA LEU A 381 12.41 6.74 -34.47
C LEU A 381 11.80 6.98 -35.88
N PRO A 382 11.34 8.20 -36.18
CA PRO A 382 10.93 8.50 -37.53
C PRO A 382 12.12 8.22 -38.47
N VAL A 383 11.89 7.42 -39.49
CA VAL A 383 12.88 7.25 -40.59
C VAL A 383 13.12 8.65 -41.13
N ALA A 384 14.26 9.25 -40.74
CA ALA A 384 14.70 10.48 -41.34
C ALA A 384 14.83 10.18 -42.81
N SER A 385 13.91 10.76 -43.60
CA SER A 385 13.95 10.68 -45.06
C SER A 385 15.33 11.13 -45.54
N CYS A 386 16.18 10.17 -45.89
CA CYS A 386 17.30 10.46 -46.77
C CYS A 386 16.74 10.98 -48.11
N GLN A 387 16.73 12.28 -48.25
CA GLN A 387 16.71 12.94 -49.54
C GLN A 387 18.11 13.51 -49.85
#